data_02a31910512ef8d36f58eea19eb449f9
#
_entry.id   02a31910512ef8d36f58eea19eb449f9
#
_cell.length_a   1.000
_cell.length_b   1.000
_cell.length_c   1.000
_cell.angle_alpha   90.00
_cell.angle_beta   90.00
_cell.angle_gamma   90.00
#
_symmetry.space_group_name_H-M   'P 1'
#
loop_
_entity.id
_entity.type
_entity.pdbx_description
1 polymer ?
#
loop_
_entity_poly.entity_id
_entity_poly.type
_entity_poly.pdbx_seq_one_letter_code
_entity_poly.pdbx_strand_id
1 'polypeptide(L)'
;MTKTHTKRVLAALTASLLSLSLLAACGGQDSAADASTQPDAGQAQTDQPSKSTVTTVGEFTTQDLDGNTVTQDIFKEHKLTLVNAMGTWCSPCVQELPELQKLYENMKDKGVGVISIVTDTLGADNKPDQATVEAAKKMVEKSGATYPFLVPDAGWLNGRLANMETFPESFFVDENGNIVGEPSFGSHDLAEWTSIVENELANLDQDA
;
A
#
# COMPACT_ATOMS: atom_id res chain seq x y z
N MET A 1 35.94 -30.41 -29.14
CA MET A 1 36.02 -29.77 -30.47
C MET A 1 35.14 -28.50 -30.38
N THR A 2 35.79 -27.39 -30.02
CA THR A 2 36.06 -26.17 -30.82
C THR A 2 34.79 -25.51 -31.38
N LYS A 3 34.45 -24.25 -31.13
CA LYS A 3 35.23 -23.01 -31.28
C LYS A 3 34.53 -21.81 -30.67
N THR A 4 35.26 -21.04 -29.95
CA THR A 4 35.15 -19.61 -29.60
C THR A 4 34.80 -18.72 -30.80
N HIS A 5 33.97 -17.67 -30.60
CA HIS A 5 34.08 -16.42 -31.36
C HIS A 5 33.81 -15.20 -30.44
N THR A 6 34.92 -14.67 -29.98
CA THR A 6 35.08 -13.30 -29.50
C THR A 6 34.97 -12.32 -30.67
N LYS A 7 34.15 -11.27 -30.57
CA LYS A 7 34.33 -10.05 -31.36
C LYS A 7 34.20 -8.83 -30.46
N ARG A 8 35.36 -8.27 -30.16
CA ARG A 8 35.55 -6.90 -29.69
C ARG A 8 35.37 -5.95 -30.88
N VAL A 9 34.65 -4.86 -30.71
CA VAL A 9 34.82 -3.66 -31.54
C VAL A 9 34.93 -2.46 -30.64
N LEU A 10 36.00 -1.76 -30.81
CA LEU A 10 36.51 -0.60 -30.09
C LEU A 10 36.06 0.70 -30.79
N ALA A 11 35.86 1.75 -30.00
CA ALA A 11 36.12 3.16 -30.23
C ALA A 11 35.28 3.98 -31.24
N ALA A 12 34.73 5.10 -30.74
CA ALA A 12 35.20 6.43 -31.16
C ALA A 12 34.61 7.52 -30.29
N LEU A 13 35.50 8.26 -29.65
CA LEU A 13 35.32 9.57 -29.04
C LEU A 13 35.11 10.64 -30.15
N THR A 14 34.13 11.55 -29.94
CA THR A 14 34.24 12.89 -30.56
C THR A 14 33.77 13.93 -29.53
N ALA A 15 34.73 14.70 -29.08
CA ALA A 15 34.53 15.97 -28.41
C ALA A 15 34.21 17.05 -29.42
N SER A 16 33.28 17.95 -29.11
CA SER A 16 33.18 19.25 -29.79
C SER A 16 32.84 20.33 -28.79
N LEU A 17 33.75 21.28 -28.78
CA LEU A 17 33.84 22.47 -27.93
C LEU A 17 33.06 23.66 -28.57
N LEU A 18 32.69 24.58 -27.70
CA LEU A 18 32.51 26.04 -27.83
C LEU A 18 31.36 26.60 -28.65
N SER A 19 30.53 27.39 -27.98
CA SER A 19 30.33 28.81 -28.39
C SER A 19 29.80 29.66 -27.21
N LEU A 20 30.66 30.54 -26.82
CA LEU A 20 30.47 31.67 -25.91
C LEU A 20 29.85 32.82 -26.72
N SER A 21 28.75 33.44 -26.25
CA SER A 21 28.28 34.72 -26.77
C SER A 21 27.81 35.62 -25.63
N LEU A 22 28.71 36.52 -25.26
CA LEU A 22 28.37 37.74 -24.49
C LEU A 22 27.75 38.77 -25.47
N LEU A 23 26.65 39.41 -25.04
CA LEU A 23 26.31 40.77 -25.50
C LEU A 23 25.72 41.55 -24.35
N ALA A 24 26.50 42.52 -23.90
CA ALA A 24 26.11 43.60 -23.02
C ALA A 24 25.53 44.74 -23.86
N ALA A 25 24.48 45.39 -23.42
CA ALA A 25 24.15 46.78 -23.81
C ALA A 25 23.37 47.48 -22.70
N CYS A 26 23.88 48.59 -22.32
CA CYS A 26 23.46 49.60 -21.36
C CYS A 26 22.17 50.32 -21.73
N GLY A 27 21.52 50.88 -20.67
CA GLY A 27 21.08 52.30 -20.76
C GLY A 27 19.68 52.58 -20.33
N GLY A 28 19.51 53.45 -19.32
CA GLY A 28 18.29 54.31 -19.21
C GLY A 28 17.61 54.26 -17.85
N GLN A 29 17.97 55.27 -17.02
CA GLN A 29 17.29 55.73 -15.80
C GLN A 29 15.93 56.32 -16.11
N ASP A 30 14.86 56.13 -15.31
CA ASP A 30 14.27 57.08 -14.39
C ASP A 30 12.91 56.61 -13.84
N SER A 31 12.82 56.72 -12.53
CA SER A 31 11.73 57.13 -11.65
C SER A 31 10.34 56.54 -11.62
N ALA A 32 10.07 56.14 -10.38
CA ALA A 32 8.84 56.36 -9.57
C ALA A 32 7.76 55.24 -9.58
N ALA A 33 7.75 54.60 -8.38
CA ALA A 33 6.58 54.23 -7.56
C ALA A 33 5.39 53.51 -8.21
N ASP A 34 5.11 52.31 -7.88
CA ASP A 34 4.08 51.90 -6.91
C ASP A 34 3.88 50.38 -6.93
N ALA A 35 3.67 49.87 -5.73
CA ALA A 35 2.95 48.67 -5.34
C ALA A 35 3.11 47.33 -6.09
N SER A 36 3.90 46.45 -5.45
CA SER A 36 3.42 45.14 -5.02
C SER A 36 2.56 44.31 -6.00
N THR A 37 3.16 43.29 -6.57
CA THR A 37 2.67 41.91 -6.43
C THR A 37 3.70 40.95 -7.06
N GLN A 38 4.46 40.32 -6.24
CA GLN A 38 5.31 39.18 -6.61
C GLN A 38 4.38 37.98 -6.77
N PRO A 39 4.38 37.26 -7.89
CA PRO A 39 3.73 35.95 -7.93
C PRO A 39 4.68 35.00 -7.18
N ASP A 40 4.20 34.58 -6.04
CA ASP A 40 4.74 33.47 -5.26
C ASP A 40 4.94 32.26 -6.17
N ALA A 41 6.17 31.81 -6.28
CA ALA A 41 6.49 30.54 -6.95
C ALA A 41 5.87 29.44 -6.10
N GLY A 42 4.68 28.98 -6.54
CA GLY A 42 3.98 27.86 -5.95
C GLY A 42 4.93 26.66 -5.80
N GLN A 43 5.26 26.36 -4.57
CA GLN A 43 5.86 25.08 -4.21
C GLN A 43 4.91 23.99 -4.67
N ALA A 44 5.38 23.15 -5.57
CA ALA A 44 4.71 21.90 -5.89
C ALA A 44 4.67 21.08 -4.59
N GLN A 45 3.54 21.10 -3.91
CA GLN A 45 3.24 20.15 -2.86
C GLN A 45 3.15 18.80 -3.56
N THR A 46 4.11 17.96 -3.30
CA THR A 46 3.99 16.54 -3.54
C THR A 46 2.86 16.07 -2.64
N ASP A 47 1.69 15.76 -3.23
CA ASP A 47 0.59 15.10 -2.55
C ASP A 47 1.10 13.76 -2.02
N GLN A 48 1.53 13.74 -0.76
CA GLN A 48 1.61 12.48 -0.02
C GLN A 48 0.16 12.03 0.22
N PRO A 49 -0.15 10.75 0.00
CA PRO A 49 -1.46 10.21 0.35
C PRO A 49 -1.76 10.56 1.81
N SER A 50 -2.96 11.11 2.03
CA SER A 50 -3.34 11.61 3.36
C SER A 50 -3.27 10.46 4.36
N LYS A 51 -2.37 10.59 5.33
CA LYS A 51 -2.29 9.66 6.46
C LYS A 51 -3.65 9.63 7.16
N SER A 52 -4.27 8.45 7.24
CA SER A 52 -5.50 8.26 8.01
C SER A 52 -5.23 8.69 9.46
N THR A 53 -6.10 9.52 10.02
CA THR A 53 -6.03 9.91 11.44
C THR A 53 -6.63 8.85 12.37
N VAL A 54 -7.15 7.76 11.81
CA VAL A 54 -7.73 6.63 12.56
C VAL A 54 -6.59 5.81 13.15
N THR A 55 -6.54 5.73 14.47
CA THR A 55 -5.48 5.05 15.23
C THR A 55 -5.89 3.68 15.78
N THR A 56 -7.15 3.30 15.60
CA THR A 56 -7.69 2.01 16.06
C THR A 56 -8.73 1.51 15.08
N VAL A 57 -8.87 0.20 14.96
CA VAL A 57 -9.92 -0.40 14.12
C VAL A 57 -11.31 -0.28 14.76
N GLY A 58 -11.36 0.00 16.08
CA GLY A 58 -12.62 0.08 16.83
C GLY A 58 -13.35 -1.26 16.99
N GLU A 59 -14.56 -1.19 17.49
CA GLU A 59 -15.45 -2.35 17.53
C GLU A 59 -16.15 -2.52 16.18
N PHE A 60 -16.18 -3.76 15.69
CA PHE A 60 -16.91 -4.12 14.49
C PHE A 60 -17.53 -5.51 14.60
N THR A 61 -18.55 -5.74 13.81
CA THR A 61 -19.14 -7.06 13.61
C THR A 61 -19.37 -7.24 12.12
N THR A 62 -18.62 -8.14 11.54
CA THR A 62 -18.71 -8.47 10.12
C THR A 62 -18.77 -9.98 9.92
N GLN A 63 -18.54 -10.45 8.73
CA GLN A 63 -18.45 -11.87 8.39
C GLN A 63 -17.26 -12.14 7.49
N ASP A 64 -16.80 -13.40 7.52
CA ASP A 64 -15.90 -13.90 6.49
C ASP A 64 -16.67 -14.20 5.20
N LEU A 65 -15.95 -14.64 4.16
CA LEU A 65 -16.59 -14.99 2.89
C LEU A 65 -17.55 -16.19 3.01
N ASP A 66 -17.43 -17.02 4.04
CA ASP A 66 -18.30 -18.18 4.29
C ASP A 66 -19.53 -17.84 5.14
N GLY A 67 -19.64 -16.59 5.60
CA GLY A 67 -20.75 -16.10 6.39
C GLY A 67 -20.59 -16.30 7.89
N ASN A 68 -19.42 -16.71 8.37
CA ASN A 68 -19.14 -16.80 9.80
C ASN A 68 -18.94 -15.40 10.37
N THR A 69 -19.52 -15.14 11.55
CA THR A 69 -19.35 -13.86 12.23
C THR A 69 -17.92 -13.64 12.69
N VAL A 70 -17.37 -12.47 12.39
CA VAL A 70 -16.05 -12.02 12.80
C VAL A 70 -16.16 -10.67 13.51
N THR A 71 -15.45 -10.53 14.63
CA THR A 71 -15.38 -9.29 15.42
C THR A 71 -13.93 -8.85 15.57
N GLN A 72 -13.70 -7.71 16.22
CA GLN A 72 -12.36 -7.21 16.55
C GLN A 72 -11.53 -8.22 17.37
N ASP A 73 -12.16 -9.24 17.97
CA ASP A 73 -11.43 -10.27 18.72
C ASP A 73 -10.47 -11.10 17.84
N ILE A 74 -10.62 -11.06 16.52
CA ILE A 74 -9.68 -11.70 15.59
C ILE A 74 -8.25 -11.20 15.77
N PHE A 75 -8.06 -9.95 16.20
CA PHE A 75 -6.72 -9.38 16.42
C PHE A 75 -6.04 -9.92 17.68
N LYS A 76 -6.79 -10.42 18.65
CA LYS A 76 -6.25 -11.00 19.90
C LYS A 76 -5.50 -12.31 19.69
N GLU A 77 -5.65 -12.92 18.52
CA GLU A 77 -5.00 -14.19 18.18
C GLU A 77 -3.52 -14.01 17.81
N HIS A 78 -3.09 -12.77 17.51
CA HIS A 78 -1.77 -12.45 17.01
C HIS A 78 -1.20 -11.21 17.68
N LYS A 79 0.12 -11.16 17.88
CA LYS A 79 0.82 -9.94 18.33
C LYS A 79 0.67 -8.80 17.33
N LEU A 80 0.75 -9.14 16.05
CA LEU A 80 0.67 -8.22 14.93
C LEU A 80 -0.16 -8.85 13.82
N THR A 81 -1.13 -8.14 13.30
CA THR A 81 -1.90 -8.58 12.13
C THR A 81 -1.70 -7.62 10.97
N LEU A 82 -1.25 -8.15 9.83
CA LEU A 82 -1.28 -7.44 8.56
C LEU A 82 -2.71 -7.49 8.01
N VAL A 83 -3.31 -6.32 7.82
CA VAL A 83 -4.62 -6.14 7.20
C VAL A 83 -4.43 -5.62 5.79
N ASN A 84 -4.76 -6.44 4.79
CA ASN A 84 -4.67 -6.09 3.38
C ASN A 84 -6.05 -5.71 2.84
N ALA A 85 -6.23 -4.46 2.43
CA ALA A 85 -7.46 -4.00 1.80
C ALA A 85 -7.36 -4.13 0.28
N MET A 86 -8.31 -4.85 -0.31
CA MET A 86 -8.29 -5.23 -1.71
C MET A 86 -9.68 -5.21 -2.36
N GLY A 87 -9.71 -5.33 -3.68
CA GLY A 87 -10.95 -5.54 -4.44
C GLY A 87 -10.80 -6.72 -5.41
N THR A 88 -11.91 -7.38 -5.75
CA THR A 88 -11.91 -8.52 -6.71
C THR A 88 -11.47 -8.10 -8.11
N TRP A 89 -11.63 -6.85 -8.46
CA TRP A 89 -11.25 -6.23 -9.73
C TRP A 89 -9.76 -5.81 -9.79
N CYS A 90 -9.08 -5.80 -8.64
CA CYS A 90 -7.71 -5.29 -8.51
C CYS A 90 -6.69 -6.37 -8.90
N SER A 91 -6.17 -6.30 -10.11
CA SER A 91 -5.21 -7.28 -10.61
C SER A 91 -3.92 -7.40 -9.77
N PRO A 92 -3.24 -6.31 -9.36
CA PRO A 92 -2.08 -6.42 -8.47
C PRO A 92 -2.42 -7.03 -7.11
N CYS A 93 -3.60 -6.75 -6.54
CA CYS A 93 -4.05 -7.37 -5.30
C CYS A 93 -4.14 -8.90 -5.42
N VAL A 94 -4.76 -9.37 -6.51
CA VAL A 94 -4.91 -10.82 -6.75
C VAL A 94 -3.57 -11.52 -6.96
N GLN A 95 -2.62 -10.85 -7.63
CA GLN A 95 -1.27 -11.39 -7.86
C GLN A 95 -0.45 -11.50 -6.57
N GLU A 96 -0.73 -10.68 -5.58
CA GLU A 96 -0.04 -10.65 -4.29
C GLU A 96 -0.50 -11.76 -3.33
N LEU A 97 -1.72 -12.28 -3.47
CA LEU A 97 -2.29 -13.27 -2.53
C LEU A 97 -1.39 -14.49 -2.25
N PRO A 98 -0.71 -15.09 -3.24
CA PRO A 98 0.23 -16.18 -2.97
C PRO A 98 1.45 -15.76 -2.14
N GLU A 99 1.90 -14.51 -2.22
CA GLU A 99 3.01 -13.99 -1.42
C GLU A 99 2.56 -13.74 0.02
N LEU A 100 1.36 -13.18 0.22
CA LEU A 100 0.73 -13.03 1.53
C LEU A 100 0.47 -14.40 2.20
N GLN A 101 0.11 -15.43 1.43
CA GLN A 101 -0.03 -16.79 1.95
C GLN A 101 1.29 -17.35 2.47
N LYS A 102 2.38 -17.19 1.71
CA LYS A 102 3.71 -17.60 2.15
C LYS A 102 4.16 -16.82 3.39
N LEU A 103 3.89 -15.52 3.44
CA LEU A 103 4.15 -14.68 4.59
C LEU A 103 3.44 -15.22 5.83
N TYR A 104 2.12 -15.47 5.71
CA TYR A 104 1.31 -16.05 6.79
C TYR A 104 1.90 -17.36 7.31
N GLU A 105 2.23 -18.30 6.42
CA GLU A 105 2.82 -19.57 6.79
C GLU A 105 4.17 -19.43 7.50
N ASN A 106 5.01 -18.51 7.06
CA ASN A 106 6.36 -18.30 7.59
C ASN A 106 6.36 -17.53 8.92
N MET A 107 5.34 -16.73 9.19
CA MET A 107 5.33 -15.78 10.30
C MET A 107 4.29 -16.08 11.40
N LYS A 108 3.31 -16.96 11.16
CA LYS A 108 2.27 -17.29 12.14
C LYS A 108 2.84 -17.78 13.48
N ASP A 109 3.89 -18.59 13.46
CA ASP A 109 4.53 -19.10 14.68
C ASP A 109 5.36 -18.01 15.41
N LYS A 110 5.57 -16.85 14.78
CA LYS A 110 6.16 -15.65 15.38
C LYS A 110 5.09 -14.69 15.92
N GLY A 111 3.81 -15.06 15.87
CA GLY A 111 2.68 -14.25 16.33
C GLY A 111 2.18 -13.24 15.31
N VAL A 112 2.40 -13.49 14.00
CA VAL A 112 1.87 -12.64 12.93
C VAL A 112 0.66 -13.27 12.28
N GLY A 113 -0.45 -12.52 12.22
CA GLY A 113 -1.62 -12.82 11.44
C GLY A 113 -1.64 -12.07 10.10
N VAL A 114 -2.42 -12.59 9.16
CA VAL A 114 -2.77 -11.91 7.92
C VAL A 114 -4.27 -12.01 7.74
N ILE A 115 -4.92 -10.92 7.39
CA ILE A 115 -6.32 -10.89 6.95
C ILE A 115 -6.45 -9.99 5.71
N SER A 116 -7.36 -10.35 4.80
CA SER A 116 -7.74 -9.47 3.70
C SER A 116 -9.17 -8.97 3.88
N ILE A 117 -9.40 -7.68 3.60
CA ILE A 117 -10.75 -7.09 3.53
C ILE A 117 -11.06 -6.87 2.05
N VAL A 118 -12.09 -7.56 1.56
CA VAL A 118 -12.50 -7.47 0.14
C VAL A 118 -13.55 -6.37 0.00
N THR A 119 -13.10 -5.16 -0.29
CA THR A 119 -13.88 -3.92 -0.14
C THR A 119 -15.12 -3.83 -1.02
N ASP A 120 -15.15 -4.52 -2.15
CA ASP A 120 -16.27 -4.53 -3.10
C ASP A 120 -17.30 -5.63 -2.84
N THR A 121 -17.17 -6.38 -1.72
CA THR A 121 -18.14 -7.42 -1.34
C THR A 121 -19.33 -6.91 -0.54
N LEU A 122 -19.33 -5.64 -0.13
CA LEU A 122 -20.47 -5.01 0.52
C LEU A 122 -21.33 -4.27 -0.52
N GLY A 123 -22.61 -4.60 -0.60
CA GLY A 123 -23.55 -3.93 -1.48
C GLY A 123 -24.00 -2.55 -0.97
N ALA A 124 -24.66 -1.79 -1.81
CA ALA A 124 -25.16 -0.45 -1.47
C ALA A 124 -26.22 -0.44 -0.35
N ASP A 125 -26.83 -1.59 -0.07
CA ASP A 125 -27.78 -1.78 1.03
C ASP A 125 -27.11 -2.18 2.35
N ASN A 126 -25.78 -2.08 2.42
CA ASN A 126 -24.93 -2.53 3.54
C ASN A 126 -25.05 -4.02 3.85
N LYS A 127 -25.38 -4.82 2.84
CA LYS A 127 -25.36 -6.29 2.95
C LYS A 127 -24.32 -6.87 1.98
N PRO A 128 -23.83 -8.09 2.27
CA PRO A 128 -22.94 -8.76 1.34
C PRO A 128 -23.58 -8.94 -0.04
N ASP A 129 -22.88 -8.45 -1.06
CA ASP A 129 -23.25 -8.73 -2.46
C ASP A 129 -22.82 -10.16 -2.80
N GLN A 130 -23.80 -11.05 -2.92
CA GLN A 130 -23.56 -12.48 -3.11
C GLN A 130 -22.76 -12.80 -4.38
N ALA A 131 -22.96 -12.03 -5.44
CA ALA A 131 -22.22 -12.26 -6.68
C ALA A 131 -20.73 -11.94 -6.52
N THR A 132 -20.43 -10.84 -5.85
CA THR A 132 -19.03 -10.42 -5.57
C THR A 132 -18.40 -11.31 -4.51
N VAL A 133 -19.14 -11.74 -3.48
CA VAL A 133 -18.65 -12.72 -2.49
C VAL A 133 -18.26 -14.04 -3.19
N GLU A 134 -19.11 -14.57 -4.08
CA GLU A 134 -18.78 -15.78 -4.82
C GLU A 134 -17.59 -15.60 -5.79
N ALA A 135 -17.42 -14.41 -6.36
CA ALA A 135 -16.24 -14.08 -7.15
C ALA A 135 -14.97 -14.06 -6.28
N ALA A 136 -15.06 -13.46 -5.08
CA ALA A 136 -13.97 -13.44 -4.09
C ALA A 136 -13.58 -14.85 -3.65
N LYS A 137 -14.56 -15.73 -3.34
CA LYS A 137 -14.28 -17.14 -2.98
C LYS A 137 -13.49 -17.87 -4.05
N LYS A 138 -13.91 -17.75 -5.31
CA LYS A 138 -13.19 -18.38 -6.45
C LYS A 138 -11.78 -17.84 -6.61
N MET A 139 -11.59 -16.55 -6.36
CA MET A 139 -10.27 -15.90 -6.38
C MET A 139 -9.36 -16.44 -5.27
N VAL A 140 -9.88 -16.53 -4.04
CA VAL A 140 -9.17 -17.09 -2.88
C VAL A 140 -8.79 -18.55 -3.14
N GLU A 141 -9.73 -19.39 -3.56
CA GLU A 141 -9.49 -20.79 -3.91
C GLU A 141 -8.37 -20.92 -4.96
N LYS A 142 -8.42 -20.11 -6.02
CA LYS A 142 -7.41 -20.12 -7.08
C LYS A 142 -6.05 -19.66 -6.63
N SER A 143 -5.98 -18.72 -5.67
CA SER A 143 -4.71 -18.21 -5.12
C SER A 143 -4.04 -19.19 -4.15
N GLY A 144 -4.81 -20.13 -3.57
CA GLY A 144 -4.37 -21.05 -2.52
C GLY A 144 -4.24 -20.39 -1.15
N ALA A 145 -4.76 -19.17 -0.96
CA ALA A 145 -4.75 -18.48 0.32
C ALA A 145 -5.68 -19.18 1.33
N THR A 146 -5.22 -19.30 2.58
CA THR A 146 -5.94 -19.98 3.68
C THR A 146 -6.16 -19.09 4.90
N TYR A 147 -5.60 -17.89 4.91
CA TYR A 147 -5.84 -16.89 5.95
C TYR A 147 -7.22 -16.23 5.75
N PRO A 148 -7.79 -15.54 6.78
CA PRO A 148 -9.15 -14.99 6.72
C PRO A 148 -9.36 -13.91 5.66
N PHE A 149 -10.49 -13.97 4.97
CA PHE A 149 -10.97 -12.94 4.04
C PHE A 149 -12.32 -12.42 4.54
N LEU A 150 -12.42 -11.12 4.77
CA LEU A 150 -13.58 -10.49 5.38
C LEU A 150 -14.38 -9.67 4.38
N VAL A 151 -15.69 -9.70 4.54
CA VAL A 151 -16.61 -8.70 3.97
C VAL A 151 -16.54 -7.48 4.88
N PRO A 152 -16.28 -6.25 4.40
CA PRO A 152 -16.29 -5.09 5.27
C PRO A 152 -17.71 -4.80 5.78
N ASP A 153 -17.82 -4.21 6.96
CA ASP A 153 -19.03 -3.55 7.39
C ASP A 153 -18.97 -2.03 7.13
N ALA A 154 -20.06 -1.33 7.44
CA ALA A 154 -20.10 0.12 7.28
C ALA A 154 -19.08 0.84 8.19
N GLY A 155 -18.70 0.25 9.33
CA GLY A 155 -17.68 0.78 10.24
C GLY A 155 -16.31 0.81 9.57
N TRP A 156 -15.91 -0.28 8.92
CA TRP A 156 -14.67 -0.34 8.15
C TRP A 156 -14.63 0.68 7.01
N LEU A 157 -15.71 0.72 6.19
CA LEU A 157 -15.77 1.59 5.01
C LEU A 157 -15.84 3.08 5.36
N ASN A 158 -16.47 3.45 6.47
CA ASN A 158 -16.54 4.83 6.94
C ASN A 158 -15.42 5.20 7.94
N GLY A 159 -14.66 4.21 8.39
CA GLY A 159 -13.53 4.35 9.31
C GLY A 159 -12.18 4.25 8.60
N ARG A 160 -11.42 3.20 8.92
CA ARG A 160 -10.04 3.03 8.42
C ARG A 160 -9.94 2.95 6.89
N LEU A 161 -10.94 2.41 6.23
CA LEU A 161 -10.97 2.28 4.77
C LEU A 161 -11.62 3.48 4.06
N ALA A 162 -12.05 4.50 4.80
CA ALA A 162 -12.60 5.70 4.20
C ALA A 162 -11.54 6.43 3.37
N ASN A 163 -11.93 6.86 2.18
CA ASN A 163 -11.07 7.62 1.25
C ASN A 163 -9.81 6.87 0.78
N MET A 164 -9.83 5.54 0.76
CA MET A 164 -8.76 4.78 0.11
C MET A 164 -8.73 5.07 -1.39
N GLU A 165 -7.57 5.46 -1.88
CA GLU A 165 -7.34 5.78 -3.30
C GLU A 165 -6.40 4.77 -3.98
N THR A 166 -5.66 4.00 -3.20
CA THR A 166 -4.66 3.05 -3.70
C THR A 166 -5.04 1.63 -3.32
N PHE A 167 -4.90 0.70 -4.27
CA PHE A 167 -5.13 -0.73 -4.06
C PHE A 167 -3.97 -1.56 -4.62
N PRO A 168 -3.46 -2.57 -3.88
CA PRO A 168 -3.80 -2.85 -2.49
C PRO A 168 -3.22 -1.77 -1.55
N GLU A 169 -3.88 -1.57 -0.41
CA GLU A 169 -3.33 -0.86 0.74
C GLU A 169 -3.29 -1.82 1.91
N SER A 170 -2.17 -1.88 2.62
CA SER A 170 -2.01 -2.71 3.80
C SER A 170 -1.62 -1.88 5.00
N PHE A 171 -2.07 -2.27 6.17
CA PHE A 171 -1.72 -1.64 7.45
C PHE A 171 -1.63 -2.70 8.54
N PHE A 172 -1.07 -2.32 9.69
CA PHE A 172 -0.84 -3.23 10.78
C PHE A 172 -1.71 -2.92 11.98
N VAL A 173 -2.14 -3.98 12.67
CA VAL A 173 -2.98 -3.89 13.87
C VAL A 173 -2.37 -4.78 14.95
N ASP A 174 -2.23 -4.23 16.17
CA ASP A 174 -1.79 -4.99 17.34
C ASP A 174 -2.91 -5.84 17.96
N GLU A 175 -2.59 -6.64 18.96
CA GLU A 175 -3.56 -7.49 19.69
C GLU A 175 -4.67 -6.72 20.40
N ASN A 176 -4.50 -5.41 20.62
CA ASN A 176 -5.45 -4.52 21.24
C ASN A 176 -6.35 -3.78 20.23
N GLY A 177 -6.16 -4.00 18.93
CA GLY A 177 -6.89 -3.32 17.87
C GLY A 177 -6.36 -1.93 17.54
N ASN A 178 -5.16 -1.56 18.01
CA ASN A 178 -4.52 -0.31 17.62
C ASN A 178 -3.86 -0.48 16.26
N ILE A 179 -3.98 0.55 15.42
CA ILE A 179 -3.25 0.63 14.15
C ILE A 179 -1.84 1.10 14.45
N VAL A 180 -0.85 0.33 14.07
CA VAL A 180 0.57 0.56 14.34
C VAL A 180 1.36 0.72 13.06
N GLY A 181 2.50 1.38 13.13
CA GLY A 181 3.37 1.63 11.98
C GLY A 181 2.77 2.52 10.89
N GLU A 182 3.37 2.46 9.72
CA GLU A 182 2.91 3.20 8.54
C GLU A 182 2.21 2.24 7.56
N PRO A 183 1.18 2.71 6.84
CA PRO A 183 0.54 1.90 5.81
C PRO A 183 1.50 1.61 4.65
N SER A 184 1.33 0.47 4.03
CA SER A 184 2.06 0.06 2.82
C SER A 184 1.13 0.12 1.61
N PHE A 185 1.61 0.67 0.50
CA PHE A 185 0.84 0.88 -0.71
C PHE A 185 1.41 0.07 -1.87
N GLY A 186 0.53 -0.55 -2.66
CA GLY A 186 0.90 -1.41 -3.76
C GLY A 186 1.23 -2.83 -3.32
N SER A 187 1.44 -3.70 -4.30
CA SER A 187 1.76 -5.12 -4.07
C SER A 187 3.26 -5.32 -3.84
N HIS A 188 3.59 -6.23 -2.94
CA HIS A 188 4.97 -6.58 -2.58
C HIS A 188 5.22 -8.08 -2.79
N ASP A 189 6.48 -8.43 -2.99
CA ASP A 189 6.92 -9.82 -2.94
C ASP A 189 7.14 -10.30 -1.50
N LEU A 190 7.37 -11.62 -1.33
CA LEU A 190 7.58 -12.23 -0.02
C LEU A 190 8.77 -11.62 0.74
N ALA A 191 9.85 -11.26 0.05
CA ALA A 191 11.05 -10.73 0.69
C ALA A 191 10.81 -9.32 1.23
N GLU A 192 10.12 -8.49 0.46
CA GLU A 192 9.70 -7.16 0.86
C GLU A 192 8.72 -7.25 2.05
N TRP A 193 7.68 -8.09 1.96
CA TRP A 193 6.73 -8.31 3.06
C TRP A 193 7.41 -8.81 4.33
N THR A 194 8.34 -9.75 4.21
CA THR A 194 9.08 -10.27 5.36
C THR A 194 9.84 -9.15 6.06
N SER A 195 10.54 -8.30 5.29
CA SER A 195 11.28 -7.17 5.84
C SER A 195 10.38 -6.15 6.54
N ILE A 196 9.24 -5.79 5.92
CA ILE A 196 8.27 -4.86 6.49
C ILE A 196 7.74 -5.41 7.82
N VAL A 197 7.25 -6.65 7.83
CA VAL A 197 6.64 -7.28 9.01
C VAL A 197 7.66 -7.47 10.15
N GLU A 198 8.90 -7.88 9.84
CA GLU A 198 9.94 -8.03 10.88
C GLU A 198 10.31 -6.68 11.51
N ASN A 199 10.32 -5.59 10.73
CA ASN A 199 10.52 -4.25 11.26
C ASN A 199 9.37 -3.82 12.19
N GLU A 200 8.11 -4.06 11.79
CA GLU A 200 6.96 -3.69 12.62
C GLU A 200 6.89 -4.51 13.91
N LEU A 201 7.21 -5.81 13.87
CA LEU A 201 7.34 -6.62 15.09
C LEU A 201 8.42 -6.08 16.04
N ALA A 202 9.58 -5.70 15.49
CA ALA A 202 10.67 -5.15 16.29
C ALA A 202 10.31 -3.81 16.95
N ASN A 203 9.50 -2.97 16.28
CA ASN A 203 9.00 -1.73 16.82
C ASN A 203 8.03 -1.99 17.97
N LEU A 204 7.08 -2.93 17.81
CA LEU A 204 6.15 -3.31 18.88
C LEU A 204 6.85 -3.82 20.13
N ASP A 205 7.91 -4.63 19.98
CA ASP A 205 8.67 -5.17 21.12
C ASP A 205 9.48 -4.09 21.87
N GLN A 206 9.72 -2.91 21.25
CA GLN A 206 10.40 -1.77 21.89
C GLN A 206 9.43 -0.86 22.65
N ASP A 207 8.15 -0.83 22.26
CA ASP A 207 7.12 0.04 22.84
C ASP A 207 6.34 -0.68 23.97
N ALA A 208 6.57 -1.97 24.21
CA ALA A 208 5.94 -2.81 25.25
C ALA A 208 6.72 -2.77 26.57
#